data_539d4b91608ae3ec0b9981bb66616eb3
#
_entry.id   539d4b91608ae3ec0b9981bb66616eb3
#
_cell.length_a   1.000
_cell.length_b   1.000
_cell.length_c   1.000
_cell.angle_alpha   90.00
_cell.angle_beta   90.00
_cell.angle_gamma   90.00
#
_symmetry.space_group_name_H-M   'P 1'
#
loop_
_entity.id
_entity.type
_entity.pdbx_description
1 polymer ?
#
loop_
_entity_poly.entity_id
_entity_poly.type
_entity_poly.pdbx_seq_one_letter_code
_entity_poly.pdbx_strand_id
1 'polypeptide(L)'
;MEIVWLDHPWSRDVKKVGGKGASLGRLADGYTVPPAFNLTVDAFDRWGECRRNNDDPPGDMVVAIAEAYDRLGVLCGTDDPAVAVRSSAVDEDGSDNSFAGQHDTFLNVRGGDAVARAVVRCWASLDGEVAIDYRRQSGLTVDDARMAVVVQQMVPADISGVAFSVNPVAGKLDEVVINSNWGLGESVVSGTVTPDTYTVEKSGGSIISAQIVNKAKMTVSRGAGAEEVDVPGIM
;
A
#
# COMPACT_ATOMS: atom_id res chain seq x y z
N MET A 1 17.19 13.18 3.87
CA MET A 1 17.15 12.32 2.66
C MET A 1 15.70 12.03 2.35
N GLU A 2 15.23 12.43 1.18
CA GLU A 2 13.80 12.41 0.84
C GLU A 2 13.32 11.08 0.20
N ILE A 3 14.23 10.35 -0.47
CA ILE A 3 13.92 9.06 -1.10
C ILE A 3 14.78 7.97 -0.49
N VAL A 4 14.15 6.86 -0.10
CA VAL A 4 14.77 5.71 0.56
C VAL A 4 14.33 4.42 -0.15
N TRP A 5 15.29 3.65 -0.65
CA TRP A 5 15.08 2.34 -1.26
C TRP A 5 14.95 1.25 -0.19
N LEU A 6 14.37 0.09 -0.54
CA LEU A 6 14.13 -1.00 0.42
C LEU A 6 15.42 -1.58 1.02
N ASP A 7 16.54 -1.52 0.31
CA ASP A 7 17.87 -1.98 0.77
C ASP A 7 18.57 -1.00 1.72
N HIS A 8 18.07 0.23 1.84
CA HIS A 8 18.65 1.23 2.74
C HIS A 8 18.24 0.99 4.20
N PRO A 9 19.11 1.17 5.21
CA PRO A 9 18.79 0.96 6.63
C PRO A 9 17.56 1.72 7.12
N TRP A 10 17.32 2.93 6.62
CA TRP A 10 16.15 3.74 6.99
C TRP A 10 14.82 3.19 6.44
N SER A 11 14.85 2.24 5.51
CA SER A 11 13.63 1.60 5.01
C SER A 11 12.87 0.82 6.09
N ARG A 12 13.49 0.56 7.24
CA ARG A 12 12.91 -0.15 8.38
C ARG A 12 12.50 0.77 9.53
N ASP A 13 12.80 2.05 9.42
CA ASP A 13 12.46 3.04 10.44
C ASP A 13 11.07 3.63 10.19
N VAL A 14 10.09 3.24 11.03
CA VAL A 14 8.70 3.73 10.96
C VAL A 14 8.64 5.26 11.00
N LYS A 15 9.52 5.92 11.74
CA LYS A 15 9.55 7.40 11.84
C LYS A 15 9.99 8.05 10.53
N LYS A 16 10.65 7.31 9.62
CA LYS A 16 11.13 7.80 8.34
C LYS A 16 10.22 7.42 7.19
N VAL A 17 9.73 6.17 7.16
CA VAL A 17 9.01 5.62 6.01
C VAL A 17 7.57 5.14 6.34
N GLY A 18 7.09 5.40 7.54
CA GLY A 18 5.77 4.95 8.01
C GLY A 18 5.67 3.45 8.21
N GLY A 19 4.51 2.98 8.65
CA GLY A 19 4.28 1.57 8.99
C GLY A 19 4.43 0.63 7.79
N LYS A 20 3.75 0.93 6.68
CA LYS A 20 3.81 0.10 5.45
C LYS A 20 5.21 0.05 4.85
N GLY A 21 5.90 1.21 4.75
CA GLY A 21 7.26 1.28 4.25
C GLY A 21 8.23 0.46 5.10
N ALA A 22 8.14 0.60 6.41
CA ALA A 22 9.00 -0.13 7.35
C ALA A 22 8.74 -1.65 7.33
N SER A 23 7.49 -2.06 7.16
CA SER A 23 7.13 -3.48 7.02
C SER A 23 7.70 -4.08 5.74
N LEU A 24 7.61 -3.37 4.61
CA LEU A 24 8.23 -3.80 3.35
C LEU A 24 9.76 -3.89 3.46
N GLY A 25 10.41 -2.90 4.09
CA GLY A 25 11.86 -2.91 4.30
C GLY A 25 12.33 -4.10 5.18
N ARG A 26 11.53 -4.52 6.16
CA ARG A 26 11.81 -5.72 6.96
C ARG A 26 11.59 -7.01 6.17
N LEU A 27 10.52 -7.07 5.37
CA LEU A 27 10.20 -8.25 4.57
C LEU A 27 11.21 -8.51 3.45
N ALA A 28 11.80 -7.45 2.90
CA ALA A 28 12.78 -7.56 1.82
C ALA A 28 14.05 -8.36 2.21
N ASP A 29 14.33 -8.54 3.50
CA ASP A 29 15.48 -9.33 3.97
C ASP A 29 15.30 -10.85 3.78
N GLY A 30 14.08 -11.36 3.74
CA GLY A 30 13.85 -12.81 3.75
C GLY A 30 12.78 -13.28 2.74
N TYR A 31 12.10 -12.35 2.08
CA TYR A 31 11.01 -12.65 1.17
C TYR A 31 11.19 -11.91 -0.16
N THR A 32 10.59 -12.45 -1.21
CA THR A 32 10.51 -11.77 -2.51
C THR A 32 9.50 -10.64 -2.42
N VAL A 33 10.00 -9.40 -2.30
CA VAL A 33 9.20 -8.18 -2.29
C VAL A 33 9.40 -7.47 -3.62
N PRO A 34 8.35 -7.04 -4.33
CA PRO A 34 8.50 -6.24 -5.54
C PRO A 34 9.33 -4.98 -5.28
N PRO A 35 10.19 -4.55 -6.21
CA PRO A 35 10.98 -3.34 -6.08
C PRO A 35 10.14 -2.14 -5.67
N ALA A 36 10.68 -1.33 -4.76
CA ALA A 36 10.01 -0.14 -4.25
C ALA A 36 11.00 0.90 -3.73
N PHE A 37 10.54 2.15 -3.67
CA PHE A 37 11.17 3.22 -2.92
C PHE A 37 10.13 3.96 -2.08
N ASN A 38 10.60 4.66 -1.05
CA ASN A 38 9.77 5.43 -0.14
C ASN A 38 10.11 6.92 -0.26
N LEU A 39 9.09 7.79 -0.35
CA LEU A 39 9.19 9.20 -0.01
C LEU A 39 9.09 9.30 1.50
N THR A 40 10.09 9.88 2.14
CA THR A 40 10.17 9.91 3.61
C THR A 40 9.28 10.98 4.22
N VAL A 41 9.14 10.94 5.53
CA VAL A 41 8.52 12.01 6.31
C VAL A 41 9.24 13.35 6.10
N ASP A 42 10.56 13.35 5.89
CA ASP A 42 11.30 14.60 5.60
C ASP A 42 10.80 15.25 4.28
N ALA A 43 10.47 14.43 3.27
CA ALA A 43 9.88 14.91 2.01
C ALA A 43 8.47 15.49 2.24
N PHE A 44 7.66 14.83 3.06
CA PHE A 44 6.34 15.32 3.46
C PHE A 44 6.42 16.69 4.16
N ASP A 45 7.31 16.82 5.14
CA ASP A 45 7.48 18.07 5.90
C ASP A 45 7.88 19.22 4.97
N ARG A 46 8.79 18.98 4.01
CA ARG A 46 9.22 19.96 3.02
C ARG A 46 8.07 20.37 2.07
N TRP A 47 7.28 19.40 1.60
CA TRP A 47 6.08 19.70 0.81
C TRP A 47 5.07 20.52 1.62
N GLY A 48 4.87 20.20 2.91
CA GLY A 48 3.99 20.92 3.82
C GLY A 48 4.36 22.40 3.98
N GLU A 49 5.66 22.75 3.91
CA GLU A 49 6.12 24.15 3.89
C GLU A 49 5.68 24.86 2.63
N CYS A 50 5.86 24.27 1.45
CA CYS A 50 5.40 24.85 0.17
C CYS A 50 3.88 25.00 0.14
N ARG A 51 3.14 23.98 0.57
CA ARG A 51 1.69 23.97 0.60
C ARG A 51 1.10 25.08 1.47
N ARG A 52 1.68 25.35 2.64
CA ARG A 52 1.24 26.47 3.50
C ARG A 52 1.35 27.83 2.82
N ASN A 53 2.24 27.96 1.85
CA ASN A 53 2.47 29.17 1.07
C ASN A 53 1.67 29.19 -0.24
N ASN A 54 0.80 28.20 -0.51
CA ASN A 54 0.11 27.96 -1.79
C ASN A 54 1.07 27.73 -2.98
N ASP A 55 2.27 27.24 -2.72
CA ASP A 55 3.25 26.89 -3.73
C ASP A 55 3.04 25.44 -4.20
N ASP A 56 3.41 25.15 -5.45
CA ASP A 56 3.51 23.79 -5.97
C ASP A 56 4.61 23.02 -5.23
N PRO A 57 4.61 21.66 -5.31
CA PRO A 57 5.73 20.86 -4.80
C PRO A 57 7.06 21.36 -5.35
N PRO A 58 8.15 21.34 -4.55
CA PRO A 58 9.45 21.79 -5.01
C PRO A 58 9.85 21.08 -6.32
N GLY A 59 10.28 21.85 -7.32
CA GLY A 59 10.59 21.30 -8.65
C GLY A 59 11.70 20.22 -8.61
N ASP A 60 12.69 20.39 -7.74
CA ASP A 60 13.73 19.39 -7.50
C ASP A 60 13.21 18.09 -6.86
N MET A 61 12.16 18.17 -6.04
CA MET A 61 11.47 16.98 -5.50
C MET A 61 10.74 16.23 -6.62
N VAL A 62 10.05 16.94 -7.51
CA VAL A 62 9.40 16.31 -8.67
C VAL A 62 10.41 15.62 -9.57
N VAL A 63 11.55 16.26 -9.84
CA VAL A 63 12.66 15.67 -10.61
C VAL A 63 13.20 14.42 -9.90
N ALA A 64 13.44 14.48 -8.58
CA ALA A 64 13.95 13.34 -7.82
C ALA A 64 12.98 12.15 -7.82
N ILE A 65 11.67 12.40 -7.78
CA ILE A 65 10.64 11.35 -7.90
C ILE A 65 10.69 10.71 -9.29
N ALA A 66 10.81 11.51 -10.35
CA ALA A 66 10.90 11.00 -11.72
C ALA A 66 12.16 10.15 -11.91
N GLU A 67 13.33 10.62 -11.45
CA GLU A 67 14.58 9.86 -11.49
C GLU A 67 14.50 8.54 -10.70
N ALA A 68 13.83 8.55 -9.54
CA ALA A 68 13.60 7.32 -8.77
C ALA A 68 12.66 6.36 -9.51
N TYR A 69 11.65 6.86 -10.20
CA TYR A 69 10.76 6.05 -11.04
C TYR A 69 11.52 5.42 -12.22
N ASP A 70 12.37 6.18 -12.90
CA ASP A 70 13.22 5.67 -14.00
C ASP A 70 14.16 4.56 -13.48
N ARG A 71 14.79 4.77 -12.31
CA ARG A 71 15.61 3.74 -11.67
C ARG A 71 14.78 2.50 -11.30
N LEU A 72 13.53 2.68 -10.82
CA LEU A 72 12.63 1.56 -10.58
C LEU A 72 12.35 0.79 -11.86
N GLY A 73 12.15 1.48 -12.98
CA GLY A 73 12.00 0.88 -14.31
C GLY A 73 13.16 -0.04 -14.67
N VAL A 74 14.40 0.42 -14.46
CA VAL A 74 15.59 -0.41 -14.66
C VAL A 74 15.55 -1.68 -13.80
N LEU A 75 15.18 -1.56 -12.51
CA LEU A 75 15.07 -2.72 -11.61
C LEU A 75 13.96 -3.69 -12.02
N CYS A 76 12.89 -3.18 -12.65
CA CYS A 76 11.76 -3.97 -13.13
C CYS A 76 11.96 -4.53 -14.55
N GLY A 77 13.03 -4.12 -15.25
CA GLY A 77 13.30 -4.51 -16.65
C GLY A 77 12.32 -3.91 -17.66
N THR A 78 11.77 -2.72 -17.38
CA THR A 78 10.85 -1.99 -18.27
C THR A 78 10.97 -0.48 -18.07
N ASP A 79 10.82 0.29 -19.15
CA ASP A 79 10.95 1.76 -19.09
C ASP A 79 9.75 2.44 -18.43
N ASP A 80 8.58 1.77 -18.36
CA ASP A 80 7.35 2.34 -17.80
C ASP A 80 6.62 1.33 -16.91
N PRO A 81 7.18 1.02 -15.70
CA PRO A 81 6.57 0.06 -14.78
C PRO A 81 5.24 0.58 -14.24
N ALA A 82 4.22 -0.28 -14.19
CA ALA A 82 3.04 0.01 -13.40
C ALA A 82 3.40 0.01 -11.91
N VAL A 83 3.01 1.04 -11.17
CA VAL A 83 3.27 1.12 -9.74
C VAL A 83 2.00 1.36 -8.94
N ALA A 84 2.01 0.90 -7.69
CA ALA A 84 1.10 1.33 -6.65
C ALA A 84 1.76 2.45 -5.84
N VAL A 85 1.08 3.58 -5.69
CA VAL A 85 1.48 4.70 -4.84
C VAL A 85 0.59 4.68 -3.60
N ARG A 86 1.18 4.45 -2.43
CA ARG A 86 0.45 4.10 -1.21
C ARG A 86 0.88 4.99 -0.05
N SER A 87 -0.07 5.57 0.63
CA SER A 87 0.16 6.25 1.91
C SER A 87 0.76 5.30 2.95
N SER A 88 1.68 5.82 3.75
CA SER A 88 2.34 5.10 4.83
C SER A 88 2.49 6.04 6.03
N ALA A 89 1.46 6.12 6.86
CA ALA A 89 1.46 6.99 8.03
C ALA A 89 2.38 6.44 9.13
N VAL A 90 2.93 7.35 9.94
CA VAL A 90 3.84 6.99 11.04
C VAL A 90 3.09 6.30 12.18
N ASP A 91 1.85 6.69 12.40
CA ASP A 91 0.97 6.24 13.47
C ASP A 91 -0.07 5.18 13.04
N GLU A 92 0.05 4.66 11.79
CA GLU A 92 -0.92 3.71 11.21
C GLU A 92 -0.94 2.35 11.92
N ASP A 93 0.21 1.88 12.42
CA ASP A 93 0.38 0.57 13.06
C ASP A 93 0.57 0.69 14.59
N GLY A 94 -0.01 1.71 15.23
CA GLY A 94 -0.03 1.80 16.68
C GLY A 94 -0.81 0.62 17.30
N SER A 95 -0.39 0.14 18.49
CA SER A 95 -1.03 -0.99 19.19
C SER A 95 -2.54 -0.80 19.42
N ASP A 96 -3.01 0.44 19.41
CA ASP A 96 -4.38 0.81 19.79
C ASP A 96 -5.21 1.40 18.66
N ASN A 97 -4.60 1.68 17.48
CA ASN A 97 -5.27 2.35 16.36
C ASN A 97 -5.00 1.63 15.04
N SER A 98 -6.03 1.40 14.24
CA SER A 98 -5.93 0.87 12.88
C SER A 98 -6.49 1.87 11.88
N PHE A 99 -5.63 2.44 11.04
CA PHE A 99 -6.02 3.33 9.95
C PHE A 99 -6.32 2.58 8.64
N ALA A 100 -6.68 1.31 8.72
CA ALA A 100 -6.98 0.50 7.54
C ALA A 100 -8.09 1.16 6.70
N GLY A 101 -7.79 1.44 5.42
CA GLY A 101 -8.73 2.04 4.48
C GLY A 101 -8.98 3.55 4.63
N GLN A 102 -8.27 4.24 5.54
CA GLN A 102 -8.45 5.68 5.79
C GLN A 102 -7.64 6.57 4.85
N HIS A 103 -6.62 6.03 4.18
CA HIS A 103 -5.69 6.78 3.33
C HIS A 103 -5.66 6.26 1.90
N ASP A 104 -5.42 7.16 0.96
CA ASP A 104 -5.48 6.88 -0.47
C ASP A 104 -4.39 5.91 -0.93
N THR A 105 -4.78 5.05 -1.87
CA THR A 105 -3.89 4.19 -2.66
C THR A 105 -4.22 4.38 -4.13
N PHE A 106 -3.22 4.65 -4.94
CA PHE A 106 -3.35 4.80 -6.38
C PHE A 106 -2.66 3.61 -7.06
N LEU A 107 -3.44 2.81 -7.78
CA LEU A 107 -2.97 1.61 -8.47
C LEU A 107 -2.73 1.90 -9.95
N ASN A 108 -1.82 1.13 -10.55
CA ASN A 108 -1.50 1.16 -11.99
C ASN A 108 -1.09 2.57 -12.48
N VAL A 109 -0.38 3.32 -11.64
CA VAL A 109 0.20 4.61 -12.01
C VAL A 109 1.42 4.38 -12.89
N ARG A 110 1.56 5.16 -13.97
CA ARG A 110 2.68 5.09 -14.92
C ARG A 110 3.21 6.48 -15.25
N GLY A 111 4.52 6.56 -15.46
CA GLY A 111 5.24 7.80 -15.75
C GLY A 111 5.58 8.63 -14.51
N GLY A 112 6.80 9.19 -14.48
CA GLY A 112 7.34 9.94 -13.33
C GLY A 112 6.45 11.10 -12.86
N ASP A 113 5.90 11.89 -13.80
CA ASP A 113 5.00 13.00 -13.48
C ASP A 113 3.68 12.52 -12.84
N ALA A 114 3.14 11.38 -13.30
CA ALA A 114 1.92 10.83 -12.71
C ALA A 114 2.20 10.29 -11.30
N VAL A 115 3.37 9.67 -11.09
CA VAL A 115 3.81 9.23 -9.76
C VAL A 115 3.96 10.42 -8.82
N ALA A 116 4.60 11.51 -9.24
CA ALA A 116 4.74 12.73 -8.44
C ALA A 116 3.35 13.30 -8.03
N ARG A 117 2.41 13.38 -8.97
CA ARG A 117 1.03 13.80 -8.66
C ARG A 117 0.33 12.86 -7.68
N ALA A 118 0.50 11.54 -7.83
CA ALA A 118 -0.08 10.55 -6.92
C ALA A 118 0.51 10.66 -5.51
N VAL A 119 1.82 10.93 -5.38
CA VAL A 119 2.49 11.19 -4.09
C VAL A 119 1.86 12.39 -3.39
N VAL A 120 1.71 13.51 -4.10
CA VAL A 120 1.08 14.73 -3.54
C VAL A 120 -0.36 14.46 -3.11
N ARG A 121 -1.12 13.68 -3.88
CA ARG A 121 -2.49 13.29 -3.51
C ARG A 121 -2.52 12.38 -2.27
N CYS A 122 -1.58 11.45 -2.12
CA CYS A 122 -1.44 10.67 -0.88
C CYS A 122 -1.24 11.60 0.32
N TRP A 123 -0.33 12.57 0.23
CA TRP A 123 -0.09 13.52 1.31
C TRP A 123 -1.32 14.40 1.61
N ALA A 124 -2.01 14.86 0.57
CA ALA A 124 -3.22 15.67 0.72
C ALA A 124 -4.39 14.89 1.37
N SER A 125 -4.41 13.56 1.30
CA SER A 125 -5.47 12.75 1.93
C SER A 125 -5.49 12.86 3.47
N LEU A 126 -4.39 13.32 4.10
CA LEU A 126 -4.37 13.60 5.55
C LEU A 126 -5.32 14.73 5.97
N ASP A 127 -5.65 15.63 5.04
CA ASP A 127 -6.57 16.73 5.30
C ASP A 127 -8.03 16.39 4.95
N GLY A 128 -8.29 15.17 4.51
CA GLY A 128 -9.64 14.70 4.26
C GLY A 128 -10.46 14.66 5.56
N GLU A 129 -11.74 15.00 5.50
CA GLU A 129 -12.64 15.03 6.67
C GLU A 129 -12.61 13.70 7.44
N VAL A 130 -12.57 12.57 6.73
CA VAL A 130 -12.53 11.22 7.33
C VAL A 130 -11.25 11.02 8.15
N ALA A 131 -10.08 11.43 7.63
CA ALA A 131 -8.80 11.29 8.33
C ALA A 131 -8.75 12.22 9.56
N ILE A 132 -9.25 13.45 9.43
CA ILE A 132 -9.33 14.43 10.52
C ILE A 132 -10.25 13.92 11.65
N ASP A 133 -11.44 13.45 11.30
CA ASP A 133 -12.42 12.97 12.29
C ASP A 133 -11.93 11.71 13.00
N TYR A 134 -11.31 10.79 12.27
CA TYR A 134 -10.70 9.60 12.87
C TYR A 134 -9.60 9.97 13.87
N ARG A 135 -8.68 10.88 13.51
CA ARG A 135 -7.61 11.34 14.42
C ARG A 135 -8.17 11.97 15.68
N ARG A 136 -9.18 12.82 15.54
CA ARG A 136 -9.88 13.43 16.70
C ARG A 136 -10.52 12.39 17.62
N GLN A 137 -11.19 11.38 17.05
CA GLN A 137 -11.80 10.29 17.82
C GLN A 137 -10.76 9.42 18.52
N SER A 138 -9.59 9.24 17.92
CA SER A 138 -8.45 8.49 18.49
C SER A 138 -7.60 9.32 19.47
N GLY A 139 -7.97 10.58 19.74
CA GLY A 139 -7.23 11.47 20.65
C GLY A 139 -5.87 11.94 20.07
N LEU A 140 -5.68 11.81 18.77
CA LEU A 140 -4.45 12.24 18.09
C LEU A 140 -4.58 13.68 17.59
N THR A 141 -3.48 14.44 17.64
CA THR A 141 -3.43 15.79 17.09
C THR A 141 -3.38 15.73 15.56
N VAL A 142 -4.13 16.62 14.90
CA VAL A 142 -4.17 16.70 13.44
C VAL A 142 -2.86 17.27 12.91
N ASP A 143 -2.29 18.26 13.61
CA ASP A 143 -1.07 18.97 13.18
C ASP A 143 0.20 18.12 13.26
N ASP A 144 0.20 17.06 14.07
CA ASP A 144 1.34 16.14 14.21
C ASP A 144 1.29 14.98 13.21
N ALA A 145 0.28 14.93 12.34
CA ALA A 145 0.17 13.91 11.32
C ALA A 145 1.39 13.93 10.39
N ARG A 146 2.03 12.79 10.22
CA ARG A 146 3.18 12.62 9.32
C ARG A 146 2.96 11.41 8.43
N MET A 147 3.27 11.56 7.15
CA MET A 147 3.03 10.54 6.15
C MET A 147 4.20 10.39 5.19
N ALA A 148 4.77 9.22 5.15
CA ALA A 148 5.60 8.75 4.05
C ALA A 148 4.71 8.18 2.93
N VAL A 149 5.29 7.99 1.75
CA VAL A 149 4.61 7.35 0.61
C VAL A 149 5.48 6.24 0.05
N VAL A 150 4.89 5.06 -0.14
CA VAL A 150 5.53 3.92 -0.81
C VAL A 150 5.17 3.95 -2.28
N VAL A 151 6.17 3.91 -3.16
CA VAL A 151 6.02 3.68 -4.60
C VAL A 151 6.58 2.29 -4.91
N GLN A 152 5.71 1.35 -5.27
CA GLN A 152 6.06 -0.05 -5.42
C GLN A 152 5.60 -0.60 -6.78
N GLN A 153 6.44 -1.41 -7.43
CA GLN A 153 6.05 -2.15 -8.63
C GLN A 153 4.78 -2.97 -8.38
N MET A 154 3.81 -2.84 -9.28
CA MET A 154 2.63 -3.72 -9.26
C MET A 154 2.97 -5.09 -9.83
N VAL A 155 2.48 -6.12 -9.16
CA VAL A 155 2.49 -7.49 -9.67
C VAL A 155 1.26 -7.67 -10.57
N PRO A 156 1.42 -8.16 -11.82
CA PRO A 156 0.29 -8.52 -12.67
C PRO A 156 -0.32 -9.84 -12.16
N ALA A 157 -1.13 -9.72 -11.11
CA ALA A 157 -1.67 -10.88 -10.41
C ALA A 157 -2.90 -11.45 -11.10
N ASP A 158 -2.88 -12.74 -11.41
CA ASP A 158 -4.07 -13.51 -11.81
C ASP A 158 -4.93 -13.86 -10.58
N ILE A 159 -4.27 -14.07 -9.44
CA ILE A 159 -4.90 -14.38 -8.15
C ILE A 159 -4.18 -13.55 -7.07
N SER A 160 -4.94 -13.03 -6.15
CA SER A 160 -4.44 -12.34 -4.96
C SER A 160 -5.21 -12.75 -3.71
N GLY A 161 -4.66 -12.43 -2.56
CA GLY A 161 -5.32 -12.73 -1.29
C GLY A 161 -4.71 -12.01 -0.10
N VAL A 162 -5.40 -12.15 1.01
CA VAL A 162 -4.98 -11.65 2.33
C VAL A 162 -4.84 -12.83 3.27
N ALA A 163 -3.71 -12.90 3.97
CA ALA A 163 -3.47 -13.90 5.00
C ALA A 163 -3.42 -13.25 6.38
N PHE A 164 -4.25 -13.74 7.28
CA PHE A 164 -4.23 -13.36 8.69
C PHE A 164 -3.43 -14.37 9.47
N SER A 165 -2.41 -13.91 10.19
CA SER A 165 -1.54 -14.77 11.00
C SER A 165 -2.22 -15.40 12.21
N VAL A 166 -3.48 -15.09 12.47
CA VAL A 166 -4.35 -15.69 13.46
C VAL A 166 -5.75 -15.80 12.88
N ASN A 167 -6.59 -16.69 13.43
CA ASN A 167 -8.00 -16.75 13.06
C ASN A 167 -8.78 -15.71 13.88
N PRO A 168 -9.12 -14.54 13.31
CA PRO A 168 -9.75 -13.45 14.06
C PRO A 168 -11.20 -13.75 14.44
N VAL A 169 -11.85 -14.65 13.70
CA VAL A 169 -13.26 -15.03 13.94
C VAL A 169 -13.35 -16.03 15.10
N ALA A 170 -12.47 -17.04 15.10
CA ALA A 170 -12.46 -18.08 16.15
C ALA A 170 -11.56 -17.73 17.34
N GLY A 171 -10.76 -16.64 17.26
CA GLY A 171 -9.79 -16.28 18.29
C GLY A 171 -8.62 -17.25 18.45
N LYS A 172 -8.34 -18.07 17.42
CA LYS A 172 -7.31 -19.10 17.49
C LYS A 172 -5.97 -18.59 16.96
N LEU A 173 -4.94 -18.70 17.78
CA LEU A 173 -3.58 -18.25 17.48
C LEU A 173 -2.76 -19.25 16.65
N ASP A 174 -3.16 -20.49 16.61
CA ASP A 174 -2.52 -21.63 15.91
C ASP A 174 -3.06 -21.84 14.49
N GLU A 175 -4.01 -21.02 14.06
CA GLU A 175 -4.59 -21.05 12.72
C GLU A 175 -4.22 -19.79 11.92
N VAL A 176 -4.03 -19.97 10.61
CA VAL A 176 -3.95 -18.89 9.60
C VAL A 176 -5.25 -18.90 8.81
N VAL A 177 -5.83 -17.73 8.55
CA VAL A 177 -6.97 -17.57 7.64
C VAL A 177 -6.50 -16.86 6.36
N ILE A 178 -6.79 -17.45 5.21
CA ILE A 178 -6.44 -16.92 3.90
C ILE A 178 -7.73 -16.65 3.13
N ASN A 179 -7.92 -15.41 2.70
CA ASN A 179 -8.97 -15.01 1.78
C ASN A 179 -8.37 -14.74 0.41
N SER A 180 -8.93 -15.31 -0.67
CA SER A 180 -8.39 -15.14 -2.02
C SER A 180 -9.47 -14.90 -3.07
N ASN A 181 -9.11 -14.13 -4.11
CA ASN A 181 -9.96 -13.88 -5.27
C ASN A 181 -9.13 -13.77 -6.55
N TRP A 182 -9.78 -13.80 -7.70
CA TRP A 182 -9.17 -13.50 -8.99
C TRP A 182 -8.74 -12.04 -9.10
N GLY A 183 -7.66 -11.79 -9.83
CA GLY A 183 -7.15 -10.47 -10.13
C GLY A 183 -6.40 -9.81 -8.97
N LEU A 184 -6.46 -8.48 -8.90
CA LEU A 184 -5.78 -7.65 -7.89
C LEU A 184 -6.46 -7.78 -6.52
N GLY A 185 -5.65 -7.66 -5.45
CA GLY A 185 -6.08 -7.84 -4.07
C GLY A 185 -6.99 -6.74 -3.50
N GLU A 186 -7.21 -5.65 -4.23
CA GLU A 186 -8.02 -4.53 -3.76
C GLU A 186 -9.44 -4.95 -3.40
N SER A 187 -10.09 -5.76 -4.25
CA SER A 187 -11.45 -6.25 -4.02
C SER A 187 -11.59 -7.14 -2.77
N VAL A 188 -10.53 -7.88 -2.42
CA VAL A 188 -10.51 -8.68 -1.18
C VAL A 188 -10.37 -7.78 0.04
N VAL A 189 -9.50 -6.77 -0.03
CA VAL A 189 -9.25 -5.84 1.08
C VAL A 189 -10.43 -4.91 1.33
N SER A 190 -11.06 -4.40 0.26
CA SER A 190 -12.24 -3.53 0.35
C SER A 190 -13.54 -4.27 0.72
N GLY A 191 -13.54 -5.60 0.64
CA GLY A 191 -14.73 -6.42 0.92
C GLY A 191 -15.83 -6.31 -0.15
N THR A 192 -15.50 -5.86 -1.35
CA THR A 192 -16.47 -5.74 -2.46
C THR A 192 -16.81 -7.08 -3.10
N VAL A 193 -15.99 -8.11 -2.84
CA VAL A 193 -16.20 -9.47 -3.34
C VAL A 193 -16.28 -10.46 -2.19
N THR A 194 -16.95 -11.60 -2.43
CA THR A 194 -16.90 -12.75 -1.52
C THR A 194 -15.72 -13.64 -1.92
N PRO A 195 -14.64 -13.71 -1.12
CA PRO A 195 -13.45 -14.47 -1.46
C PRO A 195 -13.62 -15.96 -1.10
N ASP A 196 -12.76 -16.81 -1.68
CA ASP A 196 -12.50 -18.13 -1.09
C ASP A 196 -11.83 -17.93 0.27
N THR A 197 -12.19 -18.78 1.22
CA THR A 197 -11.64 -18.73 2.57
C THR A 197 -11.03 -20.08 2.94
N TYR A 198 -9.75 -20.06 3.29
CA TYR A 198 -9.02 -21.23 3.76
C TYR A 198 -8.61 -21.01 5.21
N THR A 199 -8.81 -22.03 6.05
CA THR A 199 -8.22 -22.08 7.39
C THR A 199 -7.11 -23.12 7.38
N VAL A 200 -5.92 -22.74 7.79
CA VAL A 200 -4.70 -23.54 7.74
C VAL A 200 -4.09 -23.67 9.13
N GLU A 201 -3.73 -24.86 9.54
CA GLU A 201 -2.99 -25.12 10.77
C GLU A 201 -1.53 -24.65 10.63
N LYS A 202 -1.00 -23.89 11.59
CA LYS A 202 0.37 -23.36 11.53
C LYS A 202 1.44 -24.43 11.68
N SER A 203 1.20 -25.45 12.51
CA SER A 203 2.21 -26.45 12.86
C SER A 203 2.61 -27.34 11.69
N GLY A 204 1.65 -27.72 10.86
CA GLY A 204 1.85 -28.63 9.74
C GLY A 204 1.54 -28.06 8.37
N GLY A 205 0.95 -26.87 8.29
CA GLY A 205 0.49 -26.28 7.03
C GLY A 205 -0.73 -26.98 6.42
N SER A 206 -1.45 -27.81 7.20
CA SER A 206 -2.62 -28.54 6.73
C SER A 206 -3.84 -27.65 6.60
N ILE A 207 -4.57 -27.77 5.50
CA ILE A 207 -5.86 -27.07 5.33
C ILE A 207 -6.90 -27.77 6.21
N ILE A 208 -7.39 -27.05 7.23
CA ILE A 208 -8.42 -27.52 8.16
C ILE A 208 -9.81 -27.35 7.51
N SER A 209 -10.00 -26.24 6.78
CA SER A 209 -11.27 -25.89 6.15
C SER A 209 -11.02 -25.11 4.87
N ALA A 210 -11.84 -25.36 3.85
CA ALA A 210 -11.86 -24.59 2.62
C ALA A 210 -13.31 -24.30 2.24
N GLN A 211 -13.63 -23.00 2.16
CA GLN A 211 -14.90 -22.52 1.64
C GLN A 211 -14.66 -21.88 0.28
N ILE A 212 -15.01 -22.59 -0.76
CA ILE A 212 -14.89 -22.15 -2.15
C ILE A 212 -16.24 -21.56 -2.59
N VAL A 213 -16.21 -20.34 -3.14
CA VAL A 213 -17.42 -19.64 -3.57
C VAL A 213 -17.35 -19.32 -5.07
N ASN A 214 -18.53 -19.16 -5.68
CA ASN A 214 -18.59 -18.66 -7.04
C ASN A 214 -18.26 -17.17 -7.05
N LYS A 215 -17.18 -16.80 -7.76
CA LYS A 215 -16.70 -15.43 -7.86
C LYS A 215 -17.26 -14.75 -9.09
N ALA A 216 -18.13 -13.77 -8.90
CA ALA A 216 -18.74 -13.03 -10.01
C ALA A 216 -17.86 -11.88 -10.51
N LYS A 217 -17.02 -11.32 -9.64
CA LYS A 217 -16.24 -10.12 -9.90
C LYS A 217 -14.76 -10.31 -9.57
N MET A 218 -13.91 -9.60 -10.31
CA MET A 218 -12.48 -9.48 -10.04
C MET A 218 -12.00 -8.06 -10.36
N THR A 219 -10.91 -7.63 -9.75
CA THR A 219 -10.28 -6.35 -10.05
C THR A 219 -9.08 -6.57 -10.97
N VAL A 220 -9.00 -5.81 -12.06
CA VAL A 220 -7.90 -5.86 -13.03
C VAL A 220 -7.28 -4.48 -13.22
N SER A 221 -6.00 -4.44 -13.61
CA SER A 221 -5.35 -3.20 -14.05
C SER A 221 -5.90 -2.76 -15.39
N ARG A 222 -6.41 -1.53 -15.51
CA ARG A 222 -6.93 -0.99 -16.77
C ARG A 222 -6.65 0.50 -16.89
N GLY A 223 -6.14 0.92 -18.04
CA GLY A 223 -5.75 2.32 -18.23
C GLY A 223 -4.76 2.80 -17.17
N ALA A 224 -5.05 3.91 -16.51
CA ALA A 224 -4.25 4.49 -15.42
C ALA A 224 -4.84 4.17 -14.03
N GLY A 225 -5.42 2.98 -13.83
CA GLY A 225 -6.04 2.61 -12.57
C GLY A 225 -6.35 1.11 -12.47
N ALA A 226 -7.31 0.78 -11.62
CA ALA A 226 -7.89 -0.54 -11.48
C ALA A 226 -9.40 -0.48 -11.74
N GLU A 227 -9.97 -1.54 -12.30
CA GLU A 227 -11.39 -1.64 -12.63
C GLU A 227 -11.93 -3.00 -12.19
N GLU A 228 -13.14 -2.99 -11.63
CA GLU A 228 -13.87 -4.21 -11.34
C GLU A 228 -14.57 -4.71 -12.61
N VAL A 229 -14.34 -5.97 -12.96
CA VAL A 229 -14.92 -6.64 -14.12
C VAL A 229 -15.55 -7.96 -13.73
N ASP A 230 -16.44 -8.47 -14.58
CA ASP A 230 -16.99 -9.82 -14.42
C ASP A 230 -15.89 -10.88 -14.61
N VAL A 231 -15.89 -11.92 -13.77
CA VAL A 231 -14.99 -13.06 -13.95
C VAL A 231 -15.42 -13.80 -15.23
N PRO A 232 -14.49 -14.06 -16.18
CA PRO A 232 -14.79 -14.84 -17.36
C PRO A 232 -15.32 -16.24 -17.00
N GLY A 233 -16.41 -16.68 -17.66
CA GLY A 233 -17.15 -17.91 -17.31
C GLY A 233 -16.41 -19.24 -17.54
N ILE A 234 -15.07 -19.21 -17.67
CA ILE A 234 -14.19 -20.37 -17.89
C ILE A 234 -13.01 -20.39 -16.88
N MET A 235 -13.07 -19.57 -15.86
CA MET A 235 -12.02 -19.57 -14.81
C MET A 235 -12.40 -20.46 -13.63
#